data_6adec3d42c07facba3d218d040fc4d47
#
_entry.id   6adec3d42c07facba3d218d040fc4d47
#
_cell.length_a   1.000
_cell.length_b   1.000
_cell.length_c   1.000
_cell.angle_alpha   90.00
_cell.angle_beta   90.00
_cell.angle_gamma   90.00
#
_symmetry.space_group_name_H-M   'P 1'
#
loop_
_entity.id
_entity.type
_entity.pdbx_description
1 polymer ?
#
loop_
_entity_poly.entity_id
_entity_poly.type
_entity_poly.pdbx_seq_one_letter_code
_entity_poly.pdbx_strand_id
1 'polypeptide(L)' 'MGCTIMKCLYRELDRRKKYLITKLNNEIATLEWQWFQKEITDKEYVVAFDDIQKRIKELQG' A
#
# COMPACT_ATOMS: atom_id res chain seq x y z
N MET A 1 10.28 -3.09 32.67
CA MET A 1 11.19 -2.63 31.63
C MET A 1 11.02 -3.32 30.29
N GLY A 2 10.41 -4.50 30.25
CA GLY A 2 10.05 -5.16 29.00
C GLY A 2 9.10 -4.36 28.12
N CYS A 3 8.28 -3.48 28.70
CA CYS A 3 7.33 -2.65 27.97
C CYS A 3 8.01 -1.61 27.06
N THR A 4 9.20 -1.15 27.45
CA THR A 4 9.93 -0.17 26.65
C THR A 4 10.44 -0.77 25.35
N ILE A 5 10.91 -1.99 25.41
CA ILE A 5 11.40 -2.73 24.23
C ILE A 5 10.23 -3.02 23.28
N MET A 6 9.08 -3.41 23.81
CA MET A 6 7.89 -3.66 23.02
C MET A 6 7.40 -2.39 22.31
N LYS A 7 7.45 -1.25 22.97
CA LYS A 7 7.08 0.03 22.34
C LYS A 7 7.98 0.38 21.17
N CYS A 8 9.28 0.09 21.28
CA CYS A 8 10.22 0.30 20.17
C CYS A 8 9.90 -0.59 18.98
N LEU A 9 9.58 -1.86 19.23
CA LEU A 9 9.18 -2.80 18.18
C LEU A 9 7.89 -2.37 17.48
N TYR A 10 6.90 -1.90 18.25
CA TYR A 10 5.65 -1.39 17.69
C TYR A 10 5.88 -0.19 16.80
N ARG A 11 6.75 0.72 17.18
CA ARG A 11 7.08 1.90 16.36
C ARG A 11 7.73 1.50 15.05
N GLU A 12 8.63 0.54 15.06
CA GLU A 12 9.27 0.05 13.84
C GLU A 12 8.27 -0.63 12.91
N LEU A 13 7.36 -1.43 13.45
CA LEU A 13 6.30 -2.08 12.68
C LEU A 13 5.38 -1.04 12.06
N ASP A 14 5.00 0.00 12.82
CA ASP A 14 4.17 1.08 12.31
C ASP A 14 4.85 1.85 11.19
N ARG A 15 6.14 2.12 11.33
CA ARG A 15 6.91 2.79 10.28
C ARG A 15 6.95 1.97 9.00
N ARG A 16 7.18 0.66 9.12
CA ARG A 16 7.19 -0.25 7.97
C ARG A 16 5.82 -0.30 7.31
N LYS A 17 4.75 -0.39 8.09
CA LYS A 17 3.38 -0.37 7.57
C LYS A 17 3.08 0.92 6.83
N LYS A 18 3.43 2.07 7.41
CA LYS A 18 3.24 3.37 6.76
C LYS A 18 4.00 3.46 5.46
N TYR A 19 5.23 3.00 5.45
CA TYR A 19 6.05 3.00 4.25
C TYR A 19 5.42 2.16 3.14
N LEU A 20 4.97 0.94 3.48
CA LEU A 20 4.35 0.05 2.53
C LEU A 20 3.04 0.61 2.00
N ILE A 21 2.22 1.20 2.87
CA ILE A 21 0.96 1.83 2.48
C ILE A 21 1.23 3.00 1.54
N THR A 22 2.20 3.84 1.86
CA THR A 22 2.59 4.96 1.01
C THR A 22 3.06 4.47 -0.36
N LYS A 23 3.87 3.42 -0.38
CA LYS A 23 4.35 2.82 -1.62
C LYS A 23 3.20 2.28 -2.47
N LEU A 24 2.25 1.60 -1.84
CA LEU A 24 1.06 1.08 -2.53
C LEU A 24 0.18 2.21 -3.06
N ASN A 25 0.02 3.30 -2.30
CA ASN A 25 -0.71 4.47 -2.76
C ASN A 25 -0.03 5.11 -3.97
N ASN A 26 1.29 5.15 -3.99
CA ASN A 26 2.05 5.63 -5.14
C ASN A 26 1.85 4.72 -6.36
N GLU A 27 1.76 3.43 -6.15
CA GLU A 27 1.46 2.48 -7.23
C GLU A 27 0.07 2.74 -7.82
N ILE A 28 -0.92 3.08 -6.99
CA ILE A 28 -2.26 3.45 -7.45
C ILE A 28 -2.19 4.71 -8.31
N ALA A 29 -1.44 5.72 -7.88
CA ALA A 29 -1.27 6.95 -8.64
C ALA A 29 -0.63 6.68 -10.00
N THR A 30 0.41 5.83 -10.03
CA THR A 30 1.06 5.41 -11.27
C THR A 30 0.09 4.66 -12.17
N LEU A 31 -0.72 3.78 -11.59
CA LEU A 31 -1.72 3.00 -12.31
C LEU A 31 -2.78 3.91 -12.94
N GLU A 32 -3.25 4.90 -12.20
CA GLU A 32 -4.20 5.89 -12.72
C GLU A 32 -3.60 6.68 -13.89
N TRP A 33 -2.35 7.06 -13.77
CA TRP A 33 -1.63 7.75 -14.83
C TRP A 33 -1.53 6.89 -16.09
N GLN A 34 -1.14 5.62 -15.93
CA GLN A 34 -1.06 4.68 -17.04
C GLN A 34 -2.42 4.49 -17.73
N TRP A 35 -3.45 4.35 -16.93
CA TRP A 35 -4.81 4.22 -17.45
C TRP A 35 -5.24 5.48 -18.22
N PHE A 36 -4.94 6.65 -17.66
CA PHE A 36 -5.24 7.94 -18.29
C PHE A 36 -4.52 8.06 -19.64
N GLN A 37 -3.28 7.61 -19.71
CA GLN A 37 -2.49 7.62 -20.94
C GLN A 37 -2.88 6.50 -21.92
N LYS A 38 -3.83 5.68 -21.56
CA LYS A 38 -4.28 4.51 -22.33
C LYS A 38 -3.19 3.45 -22.55
N GLU A 39 -2.23 3.39 -21.64
CA GLU A 39 -1.20 2.35 -21.66
C GLU A 39 -1.75 1.00 -21.19
N ILE A 40 -2.80 1.04 -20.36
CA ILE A 40 -3.49 -0.15 -19.86
C ILE A 40 -4.98 -0.04 -20.13
N THR A 41 -5.65 -1.18 -20.21
CA THR A 41 -7.10 -1.24 -20.42
C THR A 41 -7.85 -1.02 -19.10
N ASP A 42 -9.15 -0.71 -19.19
CA ASP A 42 -10.02 -0.59 -18.02
C ASP A 42 -9.98 -1.86 -17.17
N LYS A 43 -10.00 -3.01 -17.82
CA LYS A 43 -9.97 -4.31 -17.13
C LYS A 43 -8.66 -4.47 -16.34
N GLU A 44 -7.55 -4.15 -16.95
CA GLU A 44 -6.24 -4.22 -16.30
C GLU A 44 -6.16 -3.26 -15.12
N TYR A 45 -6.71 -2.06 -15.28
CA TYR A 45 -6.77 -1.06 -14.23
C TYR A 45 -7.57 -1.59 -13.04
N VAL A 46 -8.77 -2.10 -13.27
CA VAL A 46 -9.65 -2.59 -12.20
C VAL A 46 -8.99 -3.75 -11.44
N VAL A 47 -8.40 -4.70 -12.15
CA VAL A 47 -7.75 -5.87 -11.54
C VAL A 47 -6.57 -5.44 -10.69
N ALA A 48 -5.71 -4.58 -11.21
CA ALA A 48 -4.53 -4.10 -10.49
C ALA A 48 -4.93 -3.24 -9.28
N PHE A 49 -5.92 -2.37 -9.45
CA PHE A 49 -6.44 -1.52 -8.38
C PHE A 49 -6.99 -2.37 -7.23
N ASP A 50 -7.79 -3.37 -7.54
CA ASP A 50 -8.37 -4.27 -6.56
C ASP A 50 -7.27 -5.02 -5.78
N ASP A 51 -6.25 -5.51 -6.48
CA ASP A 51 -5.13 -6.21 -5.87
C ASP A 51 -4.37 -5.29 -4.89
N ILE A 52 -4.10 -4.06 -5.31
CA ILE A 52 -3.42 -3.08 -4.45
C ILE A 52 -4.27 -2.74 -3.23
N GLN A 53 -5.56 -2.55 -3.41
CA GLN A 53 -6.49 -2.27 -2.31
C GLN A 53 -6.53 -3.41 -1.29
N LYS A 54 -6.50 -4.65 -1.74
CA LYS A 54 -6.44 -5.81 -0.86
C LYS A 54 -5.17 -5.81 -0.02
N ARG A 55 -4.04 -5.49 -0.62
CA ARG A 55 -2.75 -5.41 0.09
C ARG A 55 -2.77 -4.32 1.14
N ILE A 56 -3.31 -3.15 0.83
CA ILE A 56 -3.44 -2.05 1.78
C ILE A 56 -4.32 -2.48 2.95
N LYS A 57 -5.44 -3.13 2.66
CA LYS A 57 -6.37 -3.59 3.67
C LYS A 57 -5.74 -4.61 4.62
N GLU A 58 -4.94 -5.53 4.08
CA GLU A 58 -4.20 -6.50 4.90
C GLU A 58 -3.20 -5.81 5.82
N LEU A 59 -2.54 -4.76 5.35
CA LEU A 59 -1.59 -4.00 6.16
C LEU A 59 -2.27 -3.19 7.24
N GLN A 60 -3.47 -2.71 6.99
CA GLN A 60 -4.25 -1.93 7.97
C GLN A 60 -4.98 -2.83 8.97
N GLY A 61 -5.30 -4.00 8.56
CA GLY A 61 -6.10 -4.93 9.33
C GLY A 61 -5.37 -5.87 10.17
#